data_67655d036eda75479adfc2c66681ad34
#
_entry.id   67655d036eda75479adfc2c66681ad34
#
_cell.length_a   1.000
_cell.length_b   1.000
_cell.length_c   1.000
_cell.angle_alpha   90.00
_cell.angle_beta   90.00
_cell.angle_gamma   90.00
#
_symmetry.space_group_name_H-M   'P 1'
#
loop_
_entity.id
_entity.type
_entity.pdbx_description
1 polymer ?
#
loop_
_entity_poly.entity_id
_entity_poly.type
_entity_poly.pdbx_seq_one_letter_code
_entity_poly.pdbx_strand_id
1 'polypeptide(L)'
;MITALCRTVILYFLIMIGLRLMGKRQIGELEPSELVLTMMISDLATVPMQDFGIPLLAGVIPILILLSLTLLMSQLSLLNLRFRALMCGTPAILIRNGKLQQAAMRKNRYTLDELLEQLRGQGCLSVEEVQYAVLENSGQLSVLPWAKAKPPTAEDLGLTLKEDTLPTVLINDGRVLRNNLRLCGRDEVWLQKILKQEHHTAKEVFLLTVDENGKTLCVPKEADP
;
A
#
# COMPACT_ATOMS: atom_id res chain seq x y z
N MET A 1 13.76 -2.96 -35.68
CA MET A 1 13.60 -3.81 -34.48
C MET A 1 14.44 -3.34 -33.29
N ILE A 2 15.76 -3.14 -33.43
CA ILE A 2 16.64 -2.64 -32.35
C ILE A 2 16.17 -1.28 -31.83
N THR A 3 15.77 -0.37 -32.71
CA THR A 3 15.24 0.95 -32.34
C THR A 3 13.98 0.86 -31.47
N ALA A 4 13.05 -0.06 -31.81
CA ALA A 4 11.85 -0.31 -31.01
C ALA A 4 12.24 -0.79 -29.60
N LEU A 5 13.12 -1.77 -29.52
CA LEU A 5 13.60 -2.32 -28.26
C LEU A 5 14.22 -1.22 -27.38
N CYS A 6 15.12 -0.41 -27.94
CA CYS A 6 15.75 0.69 -27.21
C CYS A 6 14.72 1.71 -26.70
N ARG A 7 13.76 2.12 -27.53
CA ARG A 7 12.70 3.07 -27.16
C ARG A 7 11.83 2.51 -26.03
N THR A 8 11.41 1.25 -26.14
CA THR A 8 10.62 0.57 -25.11
C THR A 8 11.34 0.51 -23.77
N VAL A 9 12.63 0.11 -23.79
CA VAL A 9 13.44 0.04 -22.56
C VAL A 9 13.59 1.42 -21.91
N ILE A 10 13.90 2.45 -22.71
CA ILE A 10 14.06 3.82 -22.19
C ILE A 10 12.76 4.32 -21.56
N LEU A 11 11.62 4.19 -22.25
CA LEU A 11 10.32 4.64 -21.74
C LEU A 11 9.89 3.83 -20.53
N TYR A 12 10.12 2.52 -20.50
CA TYR A 12 9.84 1.68 -19.35
C TYR A 12 10.58 2.16 -18.09
N PHE A 13 11.89 2.36 -18.19
CA PHE A 13 12.67 2.85 -17.05
C PHE A 13 12.28 4.27 -16.63
N LEU A 14 11.98 5.15 -17.59
CA LEU A 14 11.53 6.50 -17.32
C LEU A 14 10.23 6.48 -16.48
N ILE A 15 9.25 5.70 -16.92
CA ILE A 15 7.95 5.58 -16.22
C ILE A 15 8.15 4.92 -14.85
N MET A 16 8.91 3.84 -14.77
CA MET A 16 9.20 3.15 -13.50
C MET A 16 9.85 4.08 -12.46
N ILE A 17 10.85 4.87 -12.88
CA ILE A 17 11.49 5.85 -12.01
C ILE A 17 10.50 6.94 -11.61
N GLY A 18 9.72 7.46 -12.56
CA GLY A 18 8.70 8.47 -12.31
C GLY A 18 7.66 8.02 -11.29
N LEU A 19 7.08 6.83 -11.49
CA LEU A 19 6.11 6.25 -10.56
C LEU A 19 6.73 6.00 -9.18
N ARG A 20 7.98 5.58 -9.11
CA ARG A 20 8.69 5.37 -7.83
C ARG A 20 8.92 6.67 -7.07
N LEU A 21 9.16 7.79 -7.77
CA LEU A 21 9.30 9.12 -7.15
C LEU A 21 7.98 9.64 -6.57
N MET A 22 6.83 9.21 -7.10
CA MET A 22 5.51 9.56 -6.58
C MET A 22 5.17 8.91 -5.23
N GLY A 23 5.96 7.90 -4.81
CA GLY A 23 5.85 7.28 -3.50
C GLY A 23 5.14 5.92 -3.47
N LYS A 24 5.02 5.32 -2.26
CA LYS A 24 4.48 3.96 -2.07
C LYS A 24 2.94 3.88 -2.06
N ARG A 25 2.26 5.02 -2.11
CA ARG A 25 0.81 5.12 -1.92
C ARG A 25 0.00 4.57 -3.10
N GLN A 26 0.63 4.47 -4.28
CA GLN A 26 -0.04 4.20 -5.55
C GLN A 26 -0.42 2.74 -5.83
N ILE A 27 0.03 1.77 -5.04
CA ILE A 27 -0.10 0.35 -5.44
C ILE A 27 -1.31 -0.33 -4.78
N GLY A 28 -1.88 0.22 -3.72
CA GLY A 28 -2.96 -0.41 -2.96
C GLY A 28 -4.36 0.15 -3.22
N GLU A 29 -4.49 1.48 -3.38
CA GLU A 29 -5.77 2.18 -3.54
C GLU A 29 -5.57 3.35 -4.50
N LEU A 30 -5.80 3.11 -5.79
CA LEU A 30 -5.70 4.14 -6.83
C LEU A 30 -6.79 5.20 -6.62
N GLU A 31 -6.41 6.44 -6.36
CA GLU A 31 -7.33 7.56 -6.46
C GLU A 31 -7.74 7.77 -7.95
N PRO A 32 -8.95 8.27 -8.24
CA PRO A 32 -9.39 8.50 -9.62
C PRO A 32 -8.42 9.35 -10.45
N SER A 33 -7.75 10.32 -9.82
CA SER A 33 -6.72 11.16 -10.44
C SER A 33 -5.49 10.38 -10.87
N GLU A 34 -5.08 9.38 -10.11
CA GLU A 34 -3.94 8.52 -10.40
C GLU A 34 -4.25 7.55 -11.54
N LEU A 35 -5.50 7.06 -11.62
CA LEU A 35 -5.96 6.25 -12.73
C LEU A 35 -5.89 7.02 -14.05
N VAL A 36 -6.40 8.26 -14.07
CA VAL A 36 -6.34 9.14 -15.25
C VAL A 36 -4.90 9.39 -15.67
N LEU A 37 -4.01 9.70 -14.71
CA LEU A 37 -2.59 9.89 -14.97
C LEU A 37 -1.97 8.65 -15.62
N THR A 38 -2.24 7.47 -15.08
CA THR A 38 -1.69 6.21 -15.60
C THR A 38 -2.15 5.94 -17.03
N MET A 39 -3.43 6.19 -17.32
CA MET A 39 -3.97 6.08 -18.67
C MET A 39 -3.29 7.06 -19.64
N MET A 40 -3.16 8.34 -19.25
CA MET A 40 -2.52 9.34 -20.08
C MET A 40 -1.03 9.02 -20.36
N ILE A 41 -0.29 8.54 -19.35
CA ILE A 41 1.11 8.12 -19.53
C ILE A 41 1.19 6.93 -20.50
N SER A 42 0.27 5.96 -20.38
CA SER A 42 0.22 4.80 -21.27
C SER A 42 0.03 5.20 -22.73
N ASP A 43 -0.90 6.08 -23.00
CA ASP A 43 -1.18 6.57 -24.37
C ASP A 43 0.01 7.35 -24.93
N LEU A 44 0.60 8.25 -24.14
CA LEU A 44 1.76 9.05 -24.54
C LEU A 44 3.00 8.20 -24.82
N ALA A 45 3.19 7.11 -24.08
CA ALA A 45 4.30 6.19 -24.31
C ALA A 45 4.10 5.33 -25.56
N THR A 46 2.87 4.97 -25.88
CA THR A 46 2.53 4.07 -26.99
C THR A 46 2.88 4.67 -28.35
N VAL A 47 2.61 5.97 -28.53
CA VAL A 47 2.83 6.66 -29.82
C VAL A 47 4.29 6.57 -30.32
N PRO A 48 5.31 6.99 -29.55
CA PRO A 48 6.70 6.89 -30.02
C PRO A 48 7.26 5.47 -30.04
N MET A 49 6.58 4.49 -29.42
CA MET A 49 6.93 3.08 -29.52
C MET A 49 6.48 2.47 -30.85
N GLN A 50 5.30 2.86 -31.35
CA GLN A 50 4.70 2.29 -32.55
C GLN A 50 5.17 3.01 -33.81
N ASP A 51 5.28 4.33 -33.79
CA ASP A 51 5.69 5.13 -34.95
C ASP A 51 7.13 5.62 -34.81
N PHE A 52 8.02 5.09 -35.66
CA PHE A 52 9.44 5.47 -35.67
C PHE A 52 9.68 6.84 -36.31
N GLY A 53 8.73 7.39 -37.06
CA GLY A 53 8.80 8.75 -37.60
C GLY A 53 8.68 9.82 -36.53
N ILE A 54 8.08 9.47 -35.40
CA ILE A 54 7.91 10.37 -34.28
C ILE A 54 9.16 10.34 -33.38
N PRO A 55 9.75 11.50 -33.03
CA PRO A 55 10.90 11.57 -32.14
C PRO A 55 10.53 11.02 -30.74
N LEU A 56 11.43 10.28 -30.10
CA LEU A 56 11.22 9.75 -28.75
C LEU A 56 10.88 10.85 -27.73
N LEU A 57 11.46 12.04 -27.90
CA LEU A 57 11.22 13.21 -27.05
C LEU A 57 9.76 13.67 -27.08
N ALA A 58 9.03 13.43 -28.16
CA ALA A 58 7.61 13.76 -28.26
C ALA A 58 6.73 12.98 -27.24
N GLY A 59 7.18 11.80 -26.81
CA GLY A 59 6.55 11.07 -25.71
C GLY A 59 7.18 11.38 -24.35
N VAL A 60 8.51 11.48 -24.28
CA VAL A 60 9.23 11.72 -23.00
C VAL A 60 8.85 13.05 -22.36
N ILE A 61 8.81 14.15 -23.13
CA ILE A 61 8.52 15.48 -22.57
C ILE A 61 7.13 15.55 -21.91
N PRO A 62 6.03 15.14 -22.59
CA PRO A 62 4.71 15.15 -21.94
C PRO A 62 4.63 14.25 -20.70
N ILE A 63 5.28 13.08 -20.72
CA ILE A 63 5.33 12.19 -19.56
C ILE A 63 6.02 12.88 -18.39
N LEU A 64 7.17 13.53 -18.61
CA LEU A 64 7.88 14.28 -17.56
C LEU A 64 7.05 15.45 -17.02
N ILE A 65 6.30 16.15 -17.88
CA ILE A 65 5.40 17.24 -17.49
C ILE A 65 4.29 16.68 -16.58
N LEU A 66 3.64 15.57 -16.96
CA LEU A 66 2.59 14.94 -16.17
C LEU A 66 3.11 14.48 -14.80
N LEU A 67 4.27 13.83 -14.77
CA LEU A 67 4.91 13.40 -13.52
C LEU A 67 5.24 14.61 -12.63
N SER A 68 5.82 15.67 -13.20
CA SER A 68 6.15 16.88 -12.46
C SER A 68 4.91 17.59 -11.93
N LEU A 69 3.84 17.66 -12.74
CA LEU A 69 2.56 18.23 -12.34
C LEU A 69 1.95 17.45 -11.18
N THR A 70 1.96 16.12 -11.24
CA THR A 70 1.42 15.26 -10.17
C THR A 70 2.21 15.42 -8.88
N LEU A 71 3.54 15.49 -8.94
CA LEU A 71 4.38 15.77 -7.77
C LEU A 71 4.05 17.15 -7.17
N LEU A 72 3.88 18.17 -8.01
CA LEU A 72 3.50 19.51 -7.57
C LEU A 72 2.13 19.52 -6.91
N MET A 73 1.13 18.85 -7.52
CA MET A 73 -0.22 18.72 -6.96
C MET A 73 -0.21 17.99 -5.61
N SER A 74 0.59 16.93 -5.49
CA SER A 74 0.80 16.19 -4.23
C SER A 74 1.38 17.11 -3.15
N GLN A 75 2.41 17.90 -3.47
CA GLN A 75 2.99 18.87 -2.52
C GLN A 75 2.00 19.97 -2.13
N LEU A 76 1.24 20.52 -3.06
CA LEU A 76 0.21 21.51 -2.77
C LEU A 76 -0.89 20.93 -1.87
N SER A 77 -1.24 19.66 -2.06
CA SER A 77 -2.23 18.95 -1.22
C SER A 77 -1.73 18.75 0.21
N LEU A 78 -0.41 18.58 0.42
CA LEU A 78 0.19 18.52 1.75
C LEU A 78 0.16 19.88 2.46
N LEU A 79 0.41 20.96 1.72
CA LEU A 79 0.52 22.32 2.27
C LEU A 79 -0.84 22.99 2.50
N ASN A 80 -1.87 22.65 1.71
CA ASN A 80 -3.14 23.35 1.74
C ASN A 80 -4.33 22.40 1.84
N LEU A 81 -5.01 22.42 3.00
CA LEU A 81 -6.19 21.61 3.27
C LEU A 81 -7.36 21.87 2.33
N ARG A 82 -7.56 23.13 1.91
CA ARG A 82 -8.65 23.49 0.97
C ARG A 82 -8.37 22.94 -0.42
N PHE A 83 -7.11 23.02 -0.84
CA PHE A 83 -6.68 22.47 -2.11
C PHE A 83 -6.82 20.93 -2.11
N ARG A 84 -6.43 20.27 -1.02
CA ARG A 84 -6.61 18.82 -0.86
C ARG A 84 -8.09 18.44 -0.91
N ALA A 85 -8.97 19.16 -0.22
CA ALA A 85 -10.40 18.90 -0.25
C ALA A 85 -11.03 19.08 -1.65
N LEU A 86 -10.48 20.01 -2.45
CA LEU A 86 -10.91 20.23 -3.83
C LEU A 86 -10.47 19.10 -4.76
N MET A 87 -9.23 18.62 -4.62
CA MET A 87 -8.64 17.63 -5.53
C MET A 87 -9.00 16.19 -5.15
N CYS A 88 -8.86 15.84 -3.87
CA CYS A 88 -9.07 14.46 -3.39
C CYS A 88 -10.48 14.26 -2.81
N GLY A 89 -11.26 15.33 -2.65
CA GLY A 89 -12.56 15.26 -1.97
C GLY A 89 -12.43 15.25 -0.44
N THR A 90 -13.55 14.99 0.22
CA THR A 90 -13.63 14.82 1.67
C THR A 90 -14.50 13.61 2.00
N PRO A 91 -14.12 12.77 2.97
CA PRO A 91 -14.95 11.66 3.39
C PRO A 91 -16.35 12.10 3.81
N ALA A 92 -17.35 11.29 3.51
CA ALA A 92 -18.75 11.60 3.79
C ALA A 92 -19.35 10.60 4.79
N ILE A 93 -19.92 11.11 5.89
CA ILE A 93 -20.57 10.25 6.87
C ILE A 93 -21.98 9.89 6.35
N LEU A 94 -22.20 8.60 6.06
CA LEU A 94 -23.47 8.06 5.58
C LEU A 94 -24.35 7.52 6.71
N ILE A 95 -23.73 7.01 7.79
CA ILE A 95 -24.43 6.63 9.03
C ILE A 95 -23.77 7.37 10.19
N ARG A 96 -24.56 8.02 11.02
CA ARG A 96 -24.10 8.72 12.22
C ARG A 96 -24.96 8.31 13.42
N ASN A 97 -24.35 7.71 14.46
CA ASN A 97 -25.05 7.20 15.64
C ASN A 97 -26.25 6.30 15.26
N GLY A 98 -26.05 5.37 14.33
CA GLY A 98 -27.09 4.45 13.85
C GLY A 98 -28.14 5.06 12.94
N LYS A 99 -28.04 6.35 12.58
CA LYS A 99 -29.02 7.05 11.73
C LYS A 99 -28.46 7.33 10.34
N LEU A 100 -29.20 6.93 9.31
CA LEU A 100 -28.88 7.19 7.92
C LEU A 100 -28.88 8.69 7.62
N GLN A 101 -27.82 9.18 7.00
CA GLN A 101 -27.67 10.56 6.58
C GLN A 101 -28.11 10.73 5.12
N GLN A 102 -29.44 10.75 4.87
CA GLN A 102 -30.00 10.76 3.51
C GLN A 102 -29.50 11.93 2.65
N ALA A 103 -29.28 13.11 3.26
CA ALA A 103 -28.75 14.27 2.54
C ALA A 103 -27.31 14.03 2.08
N ALA A 104 -26.46 13.37 2.89
CA ALA A 104 -25.11 13.00 2.51
C ALA A 104 -25.11 11.94 1.41
N MET A 105 -25.99 10.94 1.48
CA MET A 105 -26.15 9.93 0.44
C MET A 105 -26.53 10.57 -0.91
N ARG A 106 -27.54 11.44 -0.92
CA ARG A 106 -27.96 12.15 -2.13
C ARG A 106 -26.84 13.03 -2.72
N LYS A 107 -26.12 13.77 -1.86
CA LYS A 107 -24.99 14.61 -2.29
C LYS A 107 -23.89 13.80 -2.98
N ASN A 108 -23.60 12.59 -2.47
CA ASN A 108 -22.59 11.70 -2.99
C ASN A 108 -23.14 10.73 -4.06
N ARG A 109 -24.43 10.86 -4.45
CA ARG A 109 -25.11 9.96 -5.41
C ARG A 109 -24.98 8.49 -5.02
N TYR A 110 -25.05 8.22 -3.71
CA TYR A 110 -24.89 6.91 -3.14
C TYR A 110 -26.26 6.33 -2.79
N THR A 111 -26.59 5.16 -3.31
CA THR A 111 -27.89 4.53 -3.15
C THR A 111 -27.95 3.74 -1.83
N LEU A 112 -29.17 3.40 -1.40
CA LEU A 112 -29.37 2.56 -0.22
C LEU A 112 -28.85 1.14 -0.50
N ASP A 113 -29.07 0.63 -1.72
CA ASP A 113 -28.65 -0.70 -2.10
C ASP A 113 -27.14 -0.86 -2.07
N GLU A 114 -26.39 0.15 -2.59
CA GLU A 114 -24.94 0.20 -2.51
C GLU A 114 -24.45 0.24 -1.05
N LEU A 115 -25.13 1.02 -0.18
CA LEU A 115 -24.78 1.05 1.22
C LEU A 115 -24.93 -0.32 1.87
N LEU A 116 -26.07 -0.98 1.66
CA LEU A 116 -26.35 -2.30 2.22
C LEU A 116 -25.40 -3.37 1.68
N GLU A 117 -25.02 -3.29 0.39
CA GLU A 117 -24.05 -4.19 -0.22
C GLU A 117 -22.67 -4.03 0.43
N GLN A 118 -22.20 -2.79 0.56
CA GLN A 118 -20.90 -2.50 1.19
C GLN A 118 -20.88 -2.89 2.67
N LEU A 119 -21.99 -2.68 3.41
CA LEU A 119 -22.09 -3.13 4.81
C LEU A 119 -21.94 -4.65 4.91
N ARG A 120 -22.61 -5.41 4.05
CA ARG A 120 -22.45 -6.87 4.00
C ARG A 120 -21.01 -7.29 3.66
N GLY A 121 -20.35 -6.59 2.75
CA GLY A 121 -18.94 -6.80 2.43
C GLY A 121 -18.00 -6.59 3.64
N GLN A 122 -18.40 -5.73 4.59
CA GLN A 122 -17.68 -5.49 5.84
C GLN A 122 -18.14 -6.40 7.00
N GLY A 123 -19.00 -7.37 6.73
CA GLY A 123 -19.50 -8.31 7.74
C GLY A 123 -20.64 -7.78 8.60
N CYS A 124 -21.20 -6.61 8.30
CA CYS A 124 -22.36 -6.04 8.98
C CYS A 124 -23.64 -6.38 8.22
N LEU A 125 -24.50 -7.22 8.81
CA LEU A 125 -25.72 -7.69 8.14
C LEU A 125 -26.90 -6.72 8.34
N SER A 126 -26.88 -5.90 9.41
CA SER A 126 -27.92 -4.93 9.72
C SER A 126 -27.34 -3.52 9.90
N VAL A 127 -28.09 -2.53 9.43
CA VAL A 127 -27.78 -1.10 9.69
C VAL A 127 -27.81 -0.81 11.21
N GLU A 128 -28.60 -1.56 11.99
CA GLU A 128 -28.72 -1.40 13.44
C GLU A 128 -27.43 -1.77 14.20
N GLU A 129 -26.56 -2.58 13.59
CA GLU A 129 -25.26 -2.95 14.14
C GLU A 129 -24.23 -1.83 14.00
N VAL A 130 -24.49 -0.86 13.10
CA VAL A 130 -23.53 0.17 12.68
C VAL A 130 -23.76 1.45 13.47
N GLN A 131 -22.71 1.93 14.15
CA GLN A 131 -22.69 3.23 14.80
C GLN A 131 -22.33 4.35 13.81
N TYR A 132 -21.25 4.17 13.04
CA TYR A 132 -20.82 5.08 11.99
C TYR A 132 -20.48 4.31 10.73
N ALA A 133 -20.83 4.89 9.58
CA ALA A 133 -20.31 4.47 8.27
C ALA A 133 -19.84 5.71 7.52
N VAL A 134 -18.60 5.68 7.05
CA VAL A 134 -17.94 6.78 6.37
C VAL A 134 -17.56 6.33 4.97
N LEU A 135 -18.06 7.02 3.95
CA LEU A 135 -17.64 6.85 2.58
C LEU A 135 -16.31 7.58 2.38
N GLU A 136 -15.25 6.84 2.16
CA GLU A 136 -13.91 7.37 1.95
C GLU A 136 -13.75 7.96 0.54
N ASN A 137 -12.68 8.72 0.33
CA ASN A 137 -12.39 9.30 -0.99
C ASN A 137 -12.08 8.25 -2.07
N SER A 138 -11.61 7.07 -1.66
CA SER A 138 -11.40 5.90 -2.55
C SER A 138 -12.71 5.25 -3.02
N GLY A 139 -13.86 5.65 -2.43
CA GLY A 139 -15.15 5.00 -2.67
C GLY A 139 -15.42 3.80 -1.77
N GLN A 140 -14.48 3.41 -0.91
CA GLN A 140 -14.69 2.36 0.08
C GLN A 140 -15.50 2.87 1.26
N LEU A 141 -16.22 1.94 1.93
CA LEU A 141 -16.99 2.26 3.13
C LEU A 141 -16.23 1.79 4.38
N SER A 142 -15.84 2.74 5.22
CA SER A 142 -15.31 2.45 6.56
C SER A 142 -16.46 2.32 7.56
N VAL A 143 -16.55 1.17 8.23
CA VAL A 143 -17.67 0.86 9.14
C VAL A 143 -17.18 0.73 10.57
N LEU A 144 -17.82 1.45 11.48
CA LEU A 144 -17.64 1.33 12.91
C LEU A 144 -18.93 0.76 13.54
N PRO A 145 -18.96 -0.52 13.92
CA PRO A 145 -20.11 -1.10 14.59
C PRO A 145 -20.23 -0.62 16.05
N TRP A 146 -21.41 -0.74 16.62
CA TRP A 146 -21.63 -0.52 18.05
C TRP A 146 -20.78 -1.49 18.88
N ALA A 147 -20.38 -1.08 20.09
CA ALA A 147 -19.59 -1.92 20.99
C ALA A 147 -20.20 -3.31 21.22
N LYS A 148 -21.53 -3.37 21.34
CA LYS A 148 -22.27 -4.64 21.51
C LYS A 148 -22.24 -5.58 20.30
N ALA A 149 -21.88 -5.05 19.11
CA ALA A 149 -21.79 -5.81 17.87
C ALA A 149 -20.33 -6.16 17.51
N LYS A 150 -19.37 -5.73 18.32
CA LYS A 150 -17.96 -6.07 18.17
C LYS A 150 -17.63 -7.39 18.85
N PRO A 151 -16.67 -8.16 18.34
CA PRO A 151 -16.08 -9.25 19.09
C PRO A 151 -15.48 -8.72 20.41
N PRO A 152 -15.57 -9.47 21.52
CA PRO A 152 -14.92 -9.07 22.77
C PRO A 152 -13.40 -9.00 22.59
N THR A 153 -12.79 -7.97 23.16
CA THR A 153 -11.34 -7.84 23.21
C THR A 153 -10.74 -8.67 24.34
N ALA A 154 -9.42 -8.89 24.31
CA ALA A 154 -8.74 -9.55 25.43
C ALA A 154 -8.95 -8.78 26.76
N GLU A 155 -9.01 -7.45 26.69
CA GLU A 155 -9.28 -6.58 27.84
C GLU A 155 -10.68 -6.79 28.39
N ASP A 156 -11.71 -6.88 27.52
CA ASP A 156 -13.09 -7.17 27.92
C ASP A 156 -13.20 -8.53 28.61
N LEU A 157 -12.36 -9.48 28.28
CA LEU A 157 -12.29 -10.83 28.88
C LEU A 157 -11.34 -10.90 30.06
N GLY A 158 -10.67 -9.81 30.45
CA GLY A 158 -9.70 -9.78 31.53
C GLY A 158 -8.43 -10.60 31.25
N LEU A 159 -8.13 -10.85 29.98
CA LEU A 159 -6.95 -11.62 29.57
C LEU A 159 -5.76 -10.68 29.39
N THR A 160 -4.64 -11.01 30.04
CA THR A 160 -3.37 -10.36 29.81
C THR A 160 -2.61 -11.11 28.72
N LEU A 161 -2.59 -10.56 27.53
CA LEU A 161 -1.82 -11.12 26.40
C LEU A 161 -0.42 -10.51 26.37
N LYS A 162 0.55 -11.31 25.88
CA LYS A 162 1.85 -10.74 25.53
C LYS A 162 1.72 -10.00 24.20
N GLU A 163 2.32 -8.81 24.14
CA GLU A 163 2.42 -8.06 22.90
C GLU A 163 3.16 -8.88 21.84
N ASP A 164 2.56 -8.97 20.67
CA ASP A 164 3.23 -9.53 19.50
C ASP A 164 4.23 -8.52 18.96
N THR A 165 5.45 -8.94 18.76
CA THR A 165 6.51 -8.09 18.21
C THR A 165 6.75 -8.43 16.74
N LEU A 166 7.06 -7.42 15.92
CA LEU A 166 7.34 -7.63 14.51
C LEU A 166 8.73 -8.26 14.34
N PRO A 167 8.84 -9.48 13.79
CA PRO A 167 10.13 -10.12 13.60
C PRO A 167 10.93 -9.38 12.51
N THR A 168 12.19 -9.10 12.82
CA THR A 168 13.13 -8.49 11.88
C THR A 168 13.91 -9.57 11.12
N VAL A 169 13.93 -9.47 9.79
CA VAL A 169 14.68 -10.39 8.93
C VAL A 169 16.17 -10.10 9.04
N LEU A 170 16.97 -11.08 9.38
CA LEU A 170 18.44 -11.01 9.50
C LEU A 170 19.16 -11.70 8.34
N ILE A 171 18.60 -12.80 7.84
CA ILE A 171 19.09 -13.50 6.64
C ILE A 171 17.91 -13.65 5.69
N ASN A 172 18.16 -13.32 4.43
CA ASN A 172 17.23 -13.51 3.33
C ASN A 172 17.97 -14.20 2.19
N ASP A 173 17.56 -15.41 1.87
CA ASP A 173 18.14 -16.26 0.82
C ASP A 173 19.67 -16.36 0.88
N GLY A 174 20.20 -16.69 2.07
CA GLY A 174 21.64 -16.84 2.29
C GLY A 174 22.43 -15.54 2.44
N ARG A 175 21.75 -14.38 2.35
CA ARG A 175 22.37 -13.03 2.45
C ARG A 175 22.11 -12.43 3.80
N VAL A 176 23.17 -12.10 4.53
CA VAL A 176 23.07 -11.40 5.81
C VAL A 176 22.71 -9.92 5.60
N LEU A 177 21.61 -9.47 6.20
CA LEU A 177 21.16 -8.10 6.19
C LEU A 177 21.79 -7.32 7.36
N ARG A 178 23.01 -6.84 7.15
CA ARG A 178 23.82 -6.18 8.21
C ARG A 178 23.14 -4.94 8.81
N ASN A 179 22.36 -4.20 8.02
CA ASN A 179 21.61 -3.05 8.53
C ASN A 179 20.55 -3.49 9.55
N ASN A 180 19.84 -4.56 9.27
CA ASN A 180 18.80 -5.10 10.15
C ASN A 180 19.44 -5.67 11.44
N LEU A 181 20.61 -6.31 11.31
CA LEU A 181 21.35 -6.80 12.46
C LEU A 181 21.69 -5.67 13.45
N ARG A 182 22.16 -4.53 12.93
CA ARG A 182 22.43 -3.31 13.73
C ARG A 182 21.18 -2.71 14.34
N LEU A 183 20.06 -2.65 13.59
CA LEU A 183 18.78 -2.14 14.08
C LEU A 183 18.25 -2.94 15.28
N CYS A 184 18.50 -4.26 15.30
CA CYS A 184 18.15 -5.13 16.43
C CYS A 184 19.18 -5.07 17.59
N GLY A 185 20.22 -4.22 17.50
CA GLY A 185 21.28 -4.15 18.51
C GLY A 185 22.11 -5.45 18.60
N ARG A 186 22.18 -6.22 17.51
CA ARG A 186 22.92 -7.50 17.44
C ARG A 186 24.14 -7.34 16.54
N ASP A 187 25.15 -8.13 16.79
CA ASP A 187 26.40 -8.16 16.03
C ASP A 187 26.59 -9.48 15.23
N GLU A 188 27.63 -9.52 14.43
CA GLU A 188 27.95 -10.72 13.64
C GLU A 188 28.34 -11.90 14.54
N VAL A 189 28.90 -11.64 15.74
CA VAL A 189 29.28 -12.69 16.70
C VAL A 189 28.03 -13.39 17.23
N TRP A 190 27.02 -12.60 17.59
CA TRP A 190 25.71 -13.13 17.99
C TRP A 190 25.06 -13.95 16.85
N LEU A 191 25.09 -13.43 15.61
CA LEU A 191 24.56 -14.16 14.45
C LEU A 191 25.25 -15.51 14.25
N GLN A 192 26.59 -15.54 14.32
CA GLN A 192 27.37 -16.77 14.18
C GLN A 192 27.04 -17.77 15.30
N LYS A 193 26.76 -17.29 16.51
CA LYS A 193 26.32 -18.15 17.61
C LYS A 193 25.00 -18.84 17.32
N ILE A 194 24.00 -18.06 16.83
CA ILE A 194 22.69 -18.63 16.46
C ILE A 194 22.83 -19.62 15.32
N LEU A 195 23.56 -19.28 14.26
CA LEU A 195 23.77 -20.18 13.13
C LEU A 195 24.45 -21.52 13.55
N LYS A 196 25.39 -21.45 14.49
CA LYS A 196 26.02 -22.68 15.06
C LYS A 196 25.03 -23.51 15.87
N GLN A 197 24.13 -22.88 16.62
CA GLN A 197 23.08 -23.58 17.38
C GLN A 197 22.09 -24.29 16.46
N GLU A 198 21.78 -23.68 15.33
CA GLU A 198 20.88 -24.21 14.30
C GLU A 198 21.62 -25.22 13.34
N HIS A 199 22.92 -25.42 13.52
CA HIS A 199 23.77 -26.28 12.68
C HIS A 199 23.80 -25.90 11.19
N HIS A 200 23.67 -24.60 10.88
CA HIS A 200 23.65 -24.07 9.53
C HIS A 200 24.68 -22.95 9.33
N THR A 201 25.13 -22.80 8.09
CA THR A 201 25.86 -21.60 7.65
C THR A 201 24.88 -20.55 7.11
N ALA A 202 25.27 -19.28 7.08
CA ALA A 202 24.40 -18.22 6.56
C ALA A 202 23.92 -18.49 5.12
N LYS A 203 24.71 -19.16 4.29
CA LYS A 203 24.39 -19.49 2.89
C LYS A 203 23.31 -20.57 2.76
N GLU A 204 23.21 -21.46 3.75
CA GLU A 204 22.25 -22.57 3.79
C GLU A 204 20.89 -22.13 4.36
N VAL A 205 20.81 -20.92 4.95
CA VAL A 205 19.58 -20.41 5.54
C VAL A 205 18.81 -19.59 4.50
N PHE A 206 17.55 -19.98 4.27
CA PHE A 206 16.62 -19.26 3.44
C PHE A 206 16.08 -18.02 4.18
N LEU A 207 15.64 -18.19 5.43
CA LEU A 207 15.11 -17.11 6.26
C LEU A 207 15.60 -17.25 7.71
N LEU A 208 16.17 -16.18 8.26
CA LEU A 208 16.39 -16.03 9.70
C LEU A 208 15.74 -14.72 10.15
N THR A 209 14.86 -14.83 11.14
CA THR A 209 14.25 -13.65 11.77
C THR A 209 14.55 -13.67 13.27
N VAL A 210 14.46 -12.49 13.88
CA VAL A 210 14.50 -12.30 15.34
C VAL A 210 13.40 -11.31 15.75
N ASP A 211 12.68 -11.61 16.81
CA ASP A 211 11.75 -10.67 17.43
C ASP A 211 12.44 -9.85 18.53
N GLU A 212 11.73 -8.84 19.07
CA GLU A 212 12.24 -7.99 20.15
C GLU A 212 12.51 -8.77 21.46
N ASN A 213 11.84 -9.91 21.66
CA ASN A 213 12.03 -10.80 22.77
C ASN A 213 13.27 -11.70 22.61
N GLY A 214 13.94 -11.62 21.45
CA GLY A 214 15.11 -12.43 21.10
C GLY A 214 14.77 -13.83 20.61
N LYS A 215 13.48 -14.14 20.35
CA LYS A 215 13.09 -15.42 19.76
C LYS A 215 13.46 -15.41 18.27
N THR A 216 14.14 -16.46 17.84
CA THR A 216 14.59 -16.62 16.45
C THR A 216 13.75 -17.66 15.73
N LEU A 217 13.51 -17.44 14.44
CA LEU A 217 12.98 -18.43 13.50
C LEU A 217 14.03 -18.62 12.41
N CYS A 218 14.54 -19.84 12.29
CA CYS A 218 15.48 -20.23 11.24
C CYS A 218 14.80 -21.22 10.30
N VAL A 219 14.79 -20.90 9.01
CA VAL A 219 14.29 -21.77 7.94
C VAL A 219 15.46 -22.06 7.00
N PRO A 220 15.94 -23.31 6.92
CA PRO A 220 16.99 -23.66 5.98
C PRO A 220 16.50 -23.64 4.54
N LYS A 221 17.43 -23.55 3.59
CA LYS A 221 17.12 -23.78 2.17
C LYS A 221 16.74 -25.23 1.94
N GLU A 222 15.78 -25.44 1.07
CA GLU A 222 15.50 -26.78 0.56
C GLU A 222 16.72 -27.26 -0.25
N ALA A 223 17.06 -28.50 -0.12
CA ALA A 223 18.04 -29.11 -1.01
C ALA A 223 17.46 -29.08 -2.43
N ASP A 224 18.22 -28.58 -3.40
CA ASP A 224 17.82 -28.70 -4.81
C ASP A 224 17.53 -30.17 -5.12
N PRO A 225 16.35 -30.46 -5.75
CA PRO A 225 15.96 -31.81 -6.08
C PRO A 225 16.91 -32.49 -7.08
#